data_2376921196a12d58fd526ccf5c8e7899
#
_entry.id   2376921196a12d58fd526ccf5c8e7899
#
_cell.length_a   1.000
_cell.length_b   1.000
_cell.length_c   1.000
_cell.angle_alpha   90.00
_cell.angle_beta   90.00
_cell.angle_gamma   90.00
#
_symmetry.space_group_name_H-M   'P 1'
#
loop_
_entity.id
_entity.type
_entity.pdbx_description
1 polymer ?
#
loop_
_entity_poly.entity_id
_entity_poly.type
_entity_poly.pdbx_seq_one_letter_code
_entity_poly.pdbx_strand_id
1 'polypeptide(L)'
;MRNGIITILLIVIVIIAIRLSNKEEKEYELTNYIVRAGDTLWSIAETYAPEDMDIREYIYFIEEDNSIENKSIYPEMELKIRRYK
;
A
#
# COMPACT_ATOMS: atom_id res chain seq x y z
N MET A 1 -31.73 -33.65 -2.24
CA MET A 1 -31.27 -32.97 -3.45
C MET A 1 -31.34 -31.48 -3.41
N ARG A 2 -32.41 -30.84 -2.89
CA ARG A 2 -32.45 -29.38 -2.74
C ARG A 2 -31.35 -28.84 -1.84
N ASN A 3 -31.04 -29.54 -0.75
CA ASN A 3 -30.01 -29.08 0.21
C ASN A 3 -28.60 -29.11 -0.36
N GLY A 4 -28.29 -30.06 -1.26
CA GLY A 4 -26.99 -30.12 -1.91
C GLY A 4 -26.72 -29.00 -2.88
N ILE A 5 -27.74 -28.57 -3.64
CA ILE A 5 -27.63 -27.44 -4.57
C ILE A 5 -27.43 -26.13 -3.81
N ILE A 6 -28.17 -25.92 -2.74
CA ILE A 6 -28.05 -24.72 -1.90
C ILE A 6 -26.66 -24.64 -1.27
N THR A 7 -26.13 -25.76 -0.80
CA THR A 7 -24.79 -25.83 -0.20
C THR A 7 -23.72 -25.50 -1.24
N ILE A 8 -23.83 -26.02 -2.46
CA ILE A 8 -22.90 -25.73 -3.56
C ILE A 8 -22.95 -24.25 -3.93
N LEU A 9 -24.15 -23.65 -4.01
CA LEU A 9 -24.31 -22.24 -4.33
C LEU A 9 -23.66 -21.35 -3.26
N LEU A 10 -23.80 -21.69 -1.98
CA LEU A 10 -23.17 -20.94 -0.90
C LEU A 10 -21.64 -21.02 -0.97
N ILE A 11 -21.10 -22.18 -1.27
CA ILE A 11 -19.65 -22.36 -1.44
C ILE A 11 -19.13 -21.51 -2.61
N VAL A 12 -19.84 -21.50 -3.73
CA VAL A 12 -19.45 -20.71 -4.90
C VAL A 12 -19.48 -19.22 -4.58
N ILE A 13 -20.50 -18.74 -3.87
CA ILE A 13 -20.59 -17.33 -3.45
C ILE A 13 -19.43 -16.95 -2.54
N VAL A 14 -19.06 -17.79 -1.59
CA VAL A 14 -17.93 -17.55 -0.68
C VAL A 14 -16.62 -17.49 -1.46
N ILE A 15 -16.39 -18.40 -2.41
CA ILE A 15 -15.19 -18.41 -3.25
C ILE A 15 -15.08 -17.13 -4.08
N ILE A 16 -16.18 -16.69 -4.68
CA ILE A 16 -16.22 -15.45 -5.46
C ILE A 16 -15.93 -14.25 -4.56
N ALA A 17 -16.53 -14.19 -3.37
CA ALA A 17 -16.30 -13.11 -2.42
C ALA A 17 -14.83 -13.03 -1.99
N ILE A 18 -14.20 -14.18 -1.75
CA ILE A 18 -12.77 -14.23 -1.40
C ILE A 18 -11.91 -13.70 -2.55
N ARG A 19 -12.22 -14.08 -3.79
CA ARG A 19 -11.46 -13.61 -4.96
C ARG A 19 -11.63 -12.11 -5.21
N LEU A 20 -12.82 -11.57 -4.98
CA LEU A 20 -13.10 -10.15 -5.15
C LEU A 20 -12.46 -9.30 -4.05
N SER A 21 -12.32 -9.86 -2.85
CA SER A 21 -11.70 -9.14 -1.72
C SER A 21 -10.18 -9.23 -1.72
N ASN A 22 -9.61 -10.22 -2.39
CA ASN A 22 -8.17 -10.34 -2.58
C ASN A 22 -7.72 -9.41 -3.71
N LYS A 23 -7.62 -8.12 -3.39
CA LYS A 23 -6.88 -7.21 -4.26
C LYS A 23 -5.44 -7.70 -4.25
N GLU A 24 -4.86 -7.90 -5.41
CA GLU A 24 -3.46 -8.21 -5.53
C GLU A 24 -2.67 -7.09 -4.89
N GLU A 25 -2.16 -7.32 -3.69
CA GLU A 25 -1.23 -6.39 -3.07
C GLU A 25 0.08 -6.53 -3.83
N LYS A 26 0.54 -5.42 -4.39
CA LYS A 26 1.82 -5.37 -5.07
C LYS A 26 2.92 -5.67 -4.07
N GLU A 27 3.83 -6.53 -4.44
CA GLU A 27 4.99 -6.82 -3.61
C GLU A 27 5.89 -5.60 -3.53
N TYR A 28 6.35 -5.30 -2.34
CA TYR A 28 7.27 -4.20 -2.12
C TYR A 28 8.32 -4.60 -1.10
N GLU A 29 9.39 -3.83 -1.12
CA GLU A 29 10.50 -3.97 -0.20
C GLU A 29 10.65 -2.65 0.55
N LEU A 30 10.85 -2.71 1.86
CA LEU A 30 11.11 -1.51 2.64
C LEU A 30 12.58 -1.14 2.54
N THR A 31 12.84 0.10 2.12
CA THR A 31 14.18 0.63 1.95
C THR A 31 14.34 1.87 2.81
N ASN A 32 15.50 2.05 3.42
CA ASN A 32 15.79 3.24 4.20
C ASN A 32 16.12 4.42 3.27
N TYR A 33 15.52 5.55 3.53
CA TYR A 33 15.75 6.79 2.80
C TYR A 33 16.13 7.88 3.79
N ILE A 34 17.22 8.58 3.51
CA ILE A 34 17.65 9.71 4.33
C ILE A 34 17.11 10.98 3.70
N VAL A 35 16.29 11.72 4.44
CA VAL A 35 15.69 12.96 3.99
C VAL A 35 16.77 14.02 3.80
N ARG A 36 16.71 14.72 2.66
CA ARG A 36 17.63 15.80 2.33
C ARG A 36 16.95 17.14 2.52
N ALA A 37 17.75 18.20 2.69
CA ALA A 37 17.22 19.55 2.76
C ALA A 37 16.40 19.85 1.49
N GLY A 38 15.18 20.34 1.66
CA GLY A 38 14.28 20.65 0.57
C GLY A 38 13.36 19.51 0.14
N ASP A 39 13.55 18.29 0.66
CA ASP A 39 12.66 17.19 0.37
C ASP A 39 11.29 17.37 1.01
N THR A 40 10.25 16.97 0.28
CA THR A 40 8.89 16.88 0.80
C THR A 40 8.38 15.47 0.63
N LEU A 41 7.34 15.10 1.36
CA LEU A 41 6.71 13.80 1.15
C LEU A 41 6.22 13.66 -0.29
N TRP A 42 5.73 14.74 -0.88
CA TRP A 42 5.29 14.74 -2.27
C TRP A 42 6.45 14.45 -3.23
N SER A 43 7.59 15.13 -3.06
CA SER A 43 8.73 14.92 -3.94
C SER A 43 9.31 13.51 -3.82
N ILE A 44 9.35 12.96 -2.61
CA ILE A 44 9.79 11.58 -2.39
C ILE A 44 8.81 10.61 -3.06
N ALA A 45 7.51 10.84 -2.89
CA ALA A 45 6.49 10.01 -3.49
C ALA A 45 6.55 10.04 -5.03
N GLU A 46 6.76 11.21 -5.62
CA GLU A 46 6.92 11.32 -7.07
C GLU A 46 8.07 10.47 -7.61
N THR A 47 9.14 10.36 -6.83
CA THR A 47 10.33 9.59 -7.24
C THR A 47 10.12 8.08 -7.11
N TYR A 48 9.44 7.63 -6.06
CA TYR A 48 9.40 6.22 -5.71
C TYR A 48 8.05 5.53 -5.91
N ALA A 49 6.96 6.28 -6.02
CA ALA A 49 5.66 5.67 -6.25
C ALA A 49 5.60 5.00 -7.62
N PRO A 50 5.02 3.81 -7.73
CA PRO A 50 4.82 3.19 -9.03
C PRO A 50 3.85 4.01 -9.88
N GLU A 51 3.97 3.92 -11.21
CA GLU A 51 3.18 4.74 -12.14
C GLU A 51 1.67 4.56 -11.99
N ASP A 52 1.24 3.39 -11.58
CA ASP A 52 -0.19 3.07 -11.42
C ASP A 52 -0.72 3.31 -10.02
N MET A 53 0.05 3.94 -9.16
CA MET A 53 -0.36 4.30 -7.81
C MET A 53 -0.53 5.81 -7.67
N ASP A 54 -1.62 6.22 -7.01
CA ASP A 54 -1.82 7.63 -6.66
C ASP A 54 -0.72 8.08 -5.68
N ILE A 55 -0.15 9.25 -5.92
CA ILE A 55 0.90 9.81 -5.07
C ILE A 55 0.41 9.98 -3.63
N ARG A 56 -0.86 10.37 -3.44
CA ARG A 56 -1.44 10.50 -2.10
C ARG A 56 -1.51 9.19 -1.37
N GLU A 57 -1.80 8.10 -2.08
CA GLU A 57 -1.80 6.76 -1.51
C GLU A 57 -0.39 6.36 -1.07
N TYR A 58 0.61 6.65 -1.88
CA TYR A 58 2.00 6.37 -1.53
C TYR A 58 2.44 7.17 -0.30
N ILE A 59 2.07 8.46 -0.21
CA ILE A 59 2.33 9.29 0.95
C ILE A 59 1.68 8.69 2.21
N TYR A 60 0.44 8.22 2.08
CA TYR A 60 -0.25 7.55 3.17
C TYR A 60 0.57 6.36 3.70
N PHE A 61 1.12 5.56 2.80
CA PHE A 61 1.96 4.43 3.22
C PHE A 61 3.26 4.89 3.89
N ILE A 62 3.88 5.96 3.41
CA ILE A 62 5.06 6.53 4.10
C ILE A 62 4.69 6.93 5.53
N GLU A 63 3.57 7.61 5.70
CA GLU A 63 3.11 8.03 7.02
C GLU A 63 2.84 6.84 7.93
N GLU A 64 2.13 5.83 7.44
CA GLU A 64 1.82 4.62 8.19
C GLU A 64 3.07 3.84 8.58
N ASP A 65 3.96 3.62 7.62
CA ASP A 65 5.14 2.80 7.84
C ASP A 65 6.16 3.46 8.79
N ASN A 66 6.08 4.78 8.94
CA ASN A 66 7.02 5.54 9.78
C ASN A 66 6.36 6.20 10.98
N SER A 67 5.09 5.96 11.20
CA SER A 67 4.31 6.55 12.29
C SER A 67 4.40 8.08 12.34
N ILE A 68 4.29 8.73 11.19
CA ILE A 68 4.35 10.19 11.07
C ILE A 68 2.93 10.71 10.92
N GLU A 69 2.41 11.39 11.95
CA GLU A 69 1.03 11.87 11.95
C GLU A 69 0.84 13.21 11.22
N ASN A 70 1.86 14.06 11.20
CA ASN A 70 1.73 15.44 10.75
C ASN A 70 2.40 15.75 9.41
N LYS A 71 2.76 14.73 8.63
CA LYS A 71 3.46 14.91 7.35
C LYS A 71 4.73 15.74 7.44
N SER A 72 5.26 15.92 8.65
CA SER A 72 6.46 16.70 8.89
C SER A 72 7.70 15.84 8.78
N ILE A 73 8.55 16.17 7.84
CA ILE A 73 9.86 15.55 7.70
C ILE A 73 10.93 16.63 7.82
N TYR A 74 12.13 16.21 8.22
CA TYR A 74 13.25 17.12 8.40
C TYR A 74 14.51 16.50 7.82
N PRO A 75 15.51 17.32 7.46
CA PRO A 75 16.76 16.80 6.91
C PRO A 75 17.44 15.80 7.86
N GLU A 76 18.04 14.78 7.27
CA GLU A 76 18.71 13.67 7.94
C GLU A 76 17.79 12.69 8.65
N MET A 77 16.48 12.93 8.62
CA MET A 77 15.51 11.96 9.11
C MET A 77 15.56 10.68 8.29
N GLU A 78 15.56 9.54 8.95
CA GLU A 78 15.53 8.25 8.27
C GLU A 78 14.09 7.80 8.11
N LEU A 79 13.69 7.56 6.85
CA LEU A 79 12.36 7.07 6.51
C LEU A 79 12.47 5.68 5.89
N LYS A 80 11.51 4.83 6.23
CA LYS A 80 11.30 3.58 5.51
C LYS A 80 10.33 3.85 4.39
N ILE A 81 10.74 3.56 3.17
CA ILE A 81 9.90 3.75 1.99
C ILE A 81 9.70 2.42 1.28
N ARG A 82 8.56 2.29 0.62
CA ARG A 82 8.22 1.10 -0.15
C ARG A 82 8.78 1.20 -1.55
N ARG A 83 9.61 0.23 -1.92
CA ARG A 83 10.07 0.10 -3.30
C ARG A 83 9.35 -1.08 -3.91
N TYR A 84 8.46 -0.80 -4.84
CA TYR A 84 7.66 -1.82 -5.50
C TYR A 84 8.47 -2.53 -6.57
N LYS A 85 8.27 -3.83 -6.65
CA LYS A 85 8.99 -4.69 -7.60
C LYS A 85 8.27 -4.77 -8.94
#